data_e4c521080ab32514060d328f2f9045e3
#
_entry.id   e4c521080ab32514060d328f2f9045e3
#
_cell.length_a   1.000
_cell.length_b   1.000
_cell.length_c   1.000
_cell.angle_alpha   90.00
_cell.angle_beta   90.00
_cell.angle_gamma   90.00
#
_symmetry.space_group_name_H-M   'P 1'
#
loop_
_entity.id
_entity.type
_entity.pdbx_description
1 polymer ?
#
loop_
_entity_poly.entity_id
_entity_poly.type
_entity_poly.pdbx_seq_one_letter_code
_entity_poly.pdbx_strand_id
1 'polypeptide(L)'
;MYEQYYGFVQPPFTLTPDPRFLYRSESHEEAITLLQQAIRRKEGFIVLTGDIGTGKTTSCRALLEQLDASVFTSLILNPFLSVEELLREVLLDFGVVSREGVRSGRIATASKHELISTLHEFLLSLMPIHGSAVLIIDEAQHLSTQVLEQIRIISNLETNESKLLQIVLVGQLNLLNVLAAAEMRQLDQRISIRATLKPLTREEVEAYIAHRLWVARGSTAVTFEPAALDLVHAYTGGVPRIINLLCDRSLMQGAQMRVSRLTPAMIEEAAGSLGLKLPVTGRPKRRASDAAGQGRWRVAALAAVVVALLVVAGLWFTPVDRLIEADLPPLPAAPAYQSRYAFGPKAIPRTDLLMPPAVPAPPSPANP
;
A
#
# COMPACT_ATOMS: atom_id res chain seq x y z
N MET A 1 23.70 6.42 24.32
CA MET A 1 23.48 6.98 25.67
C MET A 1 22.34 6.23 26.40
N TYR A 2 21.08 6.29 25.94
CA TYR A 2 19.98 5.53 26.59
C TYR A 2 20.06 4.03 26.28
N GLU A 3 20.73 3.64 25.20
CA GLU A 3 20.92 2.26 24.81
C GLU A 3 21.61 1.45 25.93
N GLN A 4 22.63 2.03 26.55
CA GLN A 4 23.34 1.38 27.66
C GLN A 4 22.44 1.20 28.89
N TYR A 5 21.59 2.19 29.18
CA TYR A 5 20.69 2.13 30.33
C TYR A 5 19.63 1.05 30.15
N TYR A 6 19.02 0.94 28.96
CA TYR A 6 18.01 -0.07 28.66
C TYR A 6 18.60 -1.39 28.16
N GLY A 7 19.92 -1.46 27.93
CA GLY A 7 20.59 -2.64 27.41
C GLY A 7 20.30 -2.94 25.93
N PHE A 8 19.98 -1.92 25.13
CA PHE A 8 19.80 -2.11 23.70
C PHE A 8 21.13 -2.34 23.00
N VAL A 9 21.16 -3.28 22.06
CA VAL A 9 22.33 -3.56 21.20
C VAL A 9 22.48 -2.49 20.13
N GLN A 10 21.35 -1.89 19.70
CA GLN A 10 21.27 -0.83 18.70
C GLN A 10 20.08 0.09 18.99
N PRO A 11 20.09 1.36 18.51
CA PRO A 11 18.98 2.26 18.74
C PRO A 11 17.68 1.72 18.14
N PRO A 12 16.60 1.56 18.94
CA PRO A 12 15.33 1.01 18.44
C PRO A 12 14.60 1.92 17.45
N PHE A 13 14.75 3.24 17.58
CA PHE A 13 13.97 4.23 16.82
C PHE A 13 14.81 5.06 15.85
N THR A 14 15.82 4.43 15.22
CA THR A 14 16.61 5.07 14.16
C THR A 14 15.73 5.49 12.98
N LEU A 15 16.08 6.62 12.34
CA LEU A 15 15.41 7.13 11.16
C LEU A 15 15.96 6.58 9.85
N THR A 16 17.11 5.92 9.89
CA THR A 16 17.70 5.27 8.72
C THR A 16 16.84 4.08 8.30
N PRO A 17 16.47 3.98 7.02
CA PRO A 17 15.71 2.83 6.53
C PRO A 17 16.52 1.53 6.68
N ASP A 18 16.04 0.62 7.51
CA ASP A 18 16.61 -0.70 7.75
C ASP A 18 15.48 -1.75 7.66
N PRO A 19 15.52 -2.67 6.68
CA PRO A 19 14.48 -3.69 6.50
C PRO A 19 14.24 -4.56 7.73
N ARG A 20 15.24 -4.78 8.57
CA ARG A 20 15.12 -5.58 9.82
C ARG A 20 14.12 -4.97 10.80
N PHE A 21 13.96 -3.65 10.77
CA PHE A 21 13.01 -2.91 11.60
C PHE A 21 11.65 -2.68 10.92
N LEU A 22 11.42 -3.24 9.75
CA LEU A 22 10.13 -3.11 9.07
C LEU A 22 9.06 -3.89 9.84
N TYR A 23 8.14 -3.15 10.45
CA TYR A 23 6.89 -3.70 10.94
C TYR A 23 5.89 -3.77 9.79
N ARG A 24 5.40 -4.96 9.50
CA ARG A 24 4.44 -5.20 8.43
C ARG A 24 3.03 -4.98 8.95
N SER A 25 2.55 -3.74 8.88
CA SER A 25 1.13 -3.45 9.09
C SER A 25 0.29 -4.05 7.97
N GLU A 26 -1.03 -4.06 8.14
CA GLU A 26 -1.95 -4.57 7.10
C GLU A 26 -1.67 -3.91 5.73
N SER A 27 -1.55 -2.58 5.69
CA SER A 27 -1.28 -1.86 4.43
C SER A 27 0.10 -2.15 3.84
N HIS A 28 1.12 -2.45 4.66
CA HIS A 28 2.44 -2.86 4.18
C HIS A 28 2.42 -4.26 3.59
N GLU A 29 1.74 -5.20 4.27
CA GLU A 29 1.64 -6.58 3.80
C GLU A 29 0.85 -6.68 2.49
N GLU A 30 -0.27 -5.96 2.39
CA GLU A 30 -1.03 -5.82 1.15
C GLU A 30 -0.17 -5.27 0.01
N ALA A 31 0.52 -4.14 0.26
CA ALA A 31 1.35 -3.50 -0.74
C ALA A 31 2.50 -4.41 -1.21
N ILE A 32 3.27 -5.01 -0.30
CA ILE A 32 4.37 -5.91 -0.65
C ILE A 32 3.85 -7.11 -1.43
N THR A 33 2.75 -7.72 -1.02
CA THR A 33 2.13 -8.85 -1.71
C THR A 33 1.70 -8.48 -3.13
N LEU A 34 1.05 -7.32 -3.31
CA LEU A 34 0.65 -6.83 -4.62
C LEU A 34 1.87 -6.58 -5.53
N LEU A 35 2.93 -5.95 -5.00
CA LEU A 35 4.15 -5.71 -5.77
C LEU A 35 4.84 -7.02 -6.17
N GLN A 36 4.94 -7.99 -5.26
CA GLN A 36 5.52 -9.31 -5.57
C GLN A 36 4.73 -10.03 -6.66
N GLN A 37 3.40 -10.03 -6.56
CA GLN A 37 2.53 -10.65 -7.57
C GLN A 37 2.67 -9.96 -8.92
N ALA A 38 2.75 -8.62 -8.94
CA ALA A 38 2.95 -7.85 -10.15
C ALA A 38 4.29 -8.19 -10.83
N ILE A 39 5.37 -8.25 -10.05
CA ILE A 39 6.70 -8.61 -10.55
C ILE A 39 6.70 -10.04 -11.12
N ARG A 40 6.09 -11.00 -10.43
CA ARG A 40 5.96 -12.39 -10.93
C ARG A 40 5.14 -12.49 -12.21
N ARG A 41 4.09 -11.66 -12.36
CA ARG A 41 3.27 -11.59 -13.57
C ARG A 41 3.89 -10.76 -14.68
N LYS A 42 5.06 -10.19 -14.46
CA LYS A 42 5.76 -9.28 -15.39
C LYS A 42 4.89 -8.09 -15.79
N GLU A 43 4.18 -7.49 -14.82
CA GLU A 43 3.40 -6.27 -15.04
C GLU A 43 4.33 -5.11 -15.39
N GLY A 44 3.92 -4.27 -16.37
CA GLY A 44 4.80 -3.24 -16.90
C GLY A 44 5.03 -2.06 -15.94
N PHE A 45 3.94 -1.50 -15.40
CA PHE A 45 3.99 -0.36 -14.47
C PHE A 45 3.23 -0.62 -13.20
N ILE A 46 3.88 -0.30 -12.09
CA ILE A 46 3.34 -0.41 -10.74
C ILE A 46 3.57 0.91 -10.02
N VAL A 47 2.61 1.37 -9.23
CA VAL A 47 2.74 2.59 -8.42
C VAL A 47 2.54 2.25 -6.95
N LEU A 48 3.50 2.66 -6.12
CA LEU A 48 3.42 2.61 -4.66
C LEU A 48 3.39 4.03 -4.11
N THR A 49 2.29 4.42 -3.48
CA THR A 49 2.16 5.73 -2.85
C THR A 49 2.02 5.62 -1.33
N GLY A 50 2.15 6.74 -0.66
CA GLY A 50 1.93 6.86 0.77
C GLY A 50 2.44 8.21 1.26
N ASP A 51 2.01 8.63 2.44
CA ASP A 51 2.44 9.90 3.02
C ASP A 51 3.94 9.89 3.38
N ILE A 52 4.47 11.06 3.69
CA ILE A 52 5.88 11.21 4.11
C ILE A 52 6.11 10.41 5.40
N GLY A 53 7.13 9.55 5.40
CA GLY A 53 7.51 8.79 6.59
C GLY A 53 6.67 7.54 6.87
N THR A 54 5.79 7.10 5.96
CA THR A 54 5.02 5.85 6.08
C THR A 54 5.84 4.57 5.83
N GLY A 55 7.11 4.66 5.42
CA GLY A 55 7.99 3.51 5.23
C GLY A 55 8.13 3.01 3.80
N LYS A 56 7.76 3.79 2.77
CA LYS A 56 7.87 3.42 1.35
C LYS A 56 9.23 2.87 0.96
N THR A 57 10.30 3.63 1.21
CA THR A 57 11.68 3.20 0.90
C THR A 57 12.08 1.92 1.65
N THR A 58 11.67 1.77 2.90
CA THR A 58 11.93 0.56 3.70
C THR A 58 11.20 -0.64 3.12
N SER A 59 9.94 -0.47 2.70
CA SER A 59 9.15 -1.51 2.03
C SER A 59 9.77 -1.94 0.70
N CYS A 60 10.28 -0.99 -0.10
CA CYS A 60 10.99 -1.30 -1.34
C CYS A 60 12.25 -2.12 -1.08
N ARG A 61 13.06 -1.76 -0.08
CA ARG A 61 14.26 -2.53 0.29
C ARG A 61 13.90 -3.94 0.77
N ALA A 62 12.88 -4.06 1.62
CA ALA A 62 12.40 -5.36 2.07
C ALA A 62 11.81 -6.21 0.93
N LEU A 63 11.19 -5.60 -0.06
CA LEU A 63 10.75 -6.27 -1.28
C LEU A 63 11.94 -6.81 -2.06
N LEU A 64 12.98 -5.99 -2.29
CA LEU A 64 14.18 -6.38 -3.04
C LEU A 64 14.90 -7.58 -2.42
N GLU A 65 14.96 -7.66 -1.07
CA GLU A 65 15.56 -8.80 -0.36
C GLU A 65 14.78 -10.12 -0.53
N GLN A 66 13.53 -10.06 -0.99
CA GLN A 66 12.64 -11.21 -1.14
C GLN A 66 12.47 -11.65 -2.62
N LEU A 67 13.07 -10.91 -3.55
CA LEU A 67 13.02 -11.27 -4.97
C LEU A 67 13.99 -12.41 -5.26
N ASP A 68 13.62 -13.24 -6.23
CA ASP A 68 14.45 -14.35 -6.69
C ASP A 68 15.76 -13.84 -7.31
N ALA A 69 16.82 -14.63 -7.22
CA ALA A 69 18.14 -14.29 -7.77
C ALA A 69 18.13 -14.10 -9.31
N SER A 70 17.08 -14.56 -10.00
CA SER A 70 16.85 -14.34 -11.44
C SER A 70 16.30 -12.97 -11.78
N VAL A 71 15.95 -12.16 -10.77
CA VAL A 71 15.41 -10.80 -10.94
C VAL A 71 16.53 -9.78 -10.76
N PHE A 72 16.93 -9.14 -11.84
CA PHE A 72 17.87 -8.02 -11.80
C PHE A 72 17.17 -6.76 -11.32
N THR A 73 17.77 -6.05 -10.37
CA THR A 73 17.10 -4.91 -9.72
C THR A 73 17.93 -3.65 -9.80
N SER A 74 17.25 -2.52 -10.02
CA SER A 74 17.81 -1.17 -9.88
C SER A 74 16.92 -0.36 -8.94
N LEU A 75 17.54 0.36 -7.98
CA LEU A 75 16.86 1.21 -7.02
C LEU A 75 17.38 2.65 -7.09
N ILE A 76 16.68 3.48 -7.81
CA ILE A 76 17.00 4.90 -7.96
C ILE A 76 16.40 5.69 -6.80
N LEU A 77 17.25 6.26 -5.95
CA LEU A 77 16.86 7.06 -4.79
C LEU A 77 16.89 8.58 -5.06
N ASN A 78 17.63 9.00 -6.09
CA ASN A 78 17.71 10.40 -6.48
C ASN A 78 16.82 10.67 -7.69
N PRO A 79 15.70 11.41 -7.54
CA PRO A 79 14.80 11.71 -8.66
C PRO A 79 15.27 12.87 -9.57
N PHE A 80 16.33 13.58 -9.16
CA PHE A 80 16.79 14.78 -9.88
C PHE A 80 17.85 14.47 -10.94
N LEU A 81 17.71 13.33 -11.61
CA LEU A 81 18.60 12.89 -12.67
C LEU A 81 18.11 13.36 -14.04
N SER A 82 19.04 13.64 -14.95
CA SER A 82 18.75 13.72 -16.38
C SER A 82 18.41 12.32 -16.93
N VAL A 83 17.89 12.27 -18.15
CA VAL A 83 17.58 11.00 -18.81
C VAL A 83 18.82 10.10 -18.94
N GLU A 84 19.93 10.70 -19.34
CA GLU A 84 21.19 9.99 -19.54
C GLU A 84 21.79 9.49 -18.22
N GLU A 85 21.69 10.30 -17.15
CA GLU A 85 22.11 9.89 -15.80
C GLU A 85 21.27 8.75 -15.29
N LEU A 86 19.95 8.81 -15.43
CA LEU A 86 19.05 7.69 -15.05
C LEU A 86 19.44 6.40 -15.77
N LEU A 87 19.65 6.46 -17.09
CA LEU A 87 20.00 5.27 -17.86
C LEU A 87 21.36 4.69 -17.45
N ARG A 88 22.36 5.55 -17.13
CA ARG A 88 23.67 5.10 -16.63
C ARG A 88 23.57 4.43 -15.25
N GLU A 89 22.80 5.00 -14.35
CA GLU A 89 22.55 4.41 -13.01
C GLU A 89 21.86 3.06 -13.15
N VAL A 90 20.84 2.93 -14.00
CA VAL A 90 20.15 1.68 -14.26
C VAL A 90 21.09 0.61 -14.82
N LEU A 91 21.94 0.96 -15.81
CA LEU A 91 22.92 0.04 -16.37
C LEU A 91 24.00 -0.36 -15.35
N LEU A 92 24.36 0.54 -14.46
CA LEU A 92 25.31 0.26 -13.37
C LEU A 92 24.71 -0.71 -12.35
N ASP A 93 23.47 -0.47 -11.91
CA ASP A 93 22.79 -1.31 -10.93
C ASP A 93 22.51 -2.72 -11.47
N PHE A 94 22.19 -2.84 -12.76
CA PHE A 94 22.04 -4.14 -13.41
C PHE A 94 23.39 -4.87 -13.67
N GLY A 95 24.51 -4.22 -13.35
CA GLY A 95 25.86 -4.79 -13.56
C GLY A 95 26.31 -4.85 -15.02
N VAL A 96 25.62 -4.15 -15.93
CA VAL A 96 25.98 -4.10 -17.37
C VAL A 96 27.25 -3.28 -17.57
N VAL A 97 27.44 -2.27 -16.75
CA VAL A 97 28.63 -1.37 -16.78
C VAL A 97 29.25 -1.27 -15.40
N SER A 98 30.58 -1.04 -15.37
CA SER A 98 31.28 -0.80 -14.11
C SER A 98 31.22 0.67 -13.72
N ARG A 99 31.45 0.97 -12.43
CA ARG A 99 31.56 2.36 -11.93
C ARG A 99 32.67 3.15 -12.62
N GLU A 100 33.76 2.51 -12.97
CA GLU A 100 34.86 3.13 -13.69
C GLU A 100 34.46 3.43 -15.15
N GLY A 101 33.76 2.51 -15.82
CA GLY A 101 33.20 2.73 -17.17
C GLY A 101 32.23 3.90 -17.22
N VAL A 102 31.44 4.13 -16.17
CA VAL A 102 30.51 5.27 -16.06
C VAL A 102 31.27 6.59 -15.86
N ARG A 103 32.39 6.59 -15.12
CA ARG A 103 33.16 7.83 -14.81
C ARG A 103 34.12 8.26 -15.93
N SER A 104 34.79 7.33 -16.56
CA SER A 104 35.89 7.64 -17.48
C SER A 104 35.86 6.86 -18.80
N GLY A 105 34.96 5.89 -18.92
CA GLY A 105 34.84 5.04 -20.09
C GLY A 105 33.91 5.58 -21.18
N ARG A 106 33.69 4.77 -22.22
CA ARG A 106 32.79 5.07 -23.35
C ARG A 106 31.35 5.43 -22.87
N ILE A 107 30.87 4.84 -21.78
CA ILE A 107 29.54 5.07 -21.24
C ILE A 107 29.41 6.50 -20.64
N ALA A 108 30.48 7.12 -20.18
CA ALA A 108 30.46 8.49 -19.68
C ALA A 108 29.96 9.50 -20.73
N THR A 109 30.33 9.28 -22.01
CA THR A 109 30.01 10.15 -23.14
C THR A 109 28.97 9.53 -24.09
N ALA A 110 28.43 8.36 -23.75
CA ALA A 110 27.44 7.68 -24.57
C ALA A 110 26.17 8.51 -24.75
N SER A 111 25.68 8.54 -25.97
CA SER A 111 24.40 9.19 -26.30
C SER A 111 23.25 8.45 -25.67
N LYS A 112 22.11 9.13 -25.51
CA LYS A 112 20.86 8.52 -25.05
C LYS A 112 20.50 7.28 -25.86
N HIS A 113 20.67 7.32 -27.16
CA HIS A 113 20.38 6.19 -28.04
C HIS A 113 21.26 4.97 -27.75
N GLU A 114 22.56 5.16 -27.58
CA GLU A 114 23.50 4.10 -27.22
C GLU A 114 23.15 3.48 -25.85
N LEU A 115 22.80 4.30 -24.84
CA LEU A 115 22.39 3.81 -23.54
C LEU A 115 21.13 2.97 -23.59
N ILE A 116 20.13 3.39 -24.39
CA ILE A 116 18.89 2.62 -24.58
C ILE A 116 19.17 1.30 -25.32
N SER A 117 19.99 1.32 -26.35
CA SER A 117 20.38 0.10 -27.09
C SER A 117 21.09 -0.88 -26.17
N THR A 118 22.05 -0.41 -25.36
CA THR A 118 22.74 -1.23 -24.36
C THR A 118 21.78 -1.85 -23.34
N LEU A 119 20.82 -1.06 -22.85
CA LEU A 119 19.77 -1.56 -21.94
C LEU A 119 18.91 -2.62 -22.63
N HIS A 120 18.50 -2.40 -23.88
CA HIS A 120 17.70 -3.35 -24.64
C HIS A 120 18.44 -4.67 -24.87
N GLU A 121 19.72 -4.63 -25.31
CA GLU A 121 20.56 -5.81 -25.49
C GLU A 121 20.70 -6.61 -24.18
N PHE A 122 20.90 -5.92 -23.05
CA PHE A 122 20.93 -6.56 -21.74
C PHE A 122 19.60 -7.25 -21.44
N LEU A 123 18.47 -6.56 -21.58
CA LEU A 123 17.16 -7.11 -21.29
C LEU A 123 16.84 -8.34 -22.16
N LEU A 124 17.25 -8.33 -23.44
CA LEU A 124 17.11 -9.49 -24.33
C LEU A 124 17.99 -10.66 -23.87
N SER A 125 19.18 -10.39 -23.31
CA SER A 125 20.07 -11.43 -22.78
C SER A 125 19.51 -12.18 -21.57
N LEU A 126 18.49 -11.63 -20.89
CA LEU A 126 17.82 -12.29 -19.78
C LEU A 126 16.81 -13.36 -20.22
N MET A 127 16.35 -13.34 -21.47
CA MET A 127 15.32 -14.27 -21.95
C MET A 127 15.73 -15.75 -21.87
N PRO A 128 16.93 -16.15 -22.34
CA PRO A 128 17.33 -17.55 -22.29
C PRO A 128 17.43 -18.15 -20.90
N ILE A 129 17.62 -17.29 -19.87
CA ILE A 129 17.73 -17.70 -18.47
C ILE A 129 16.41 -17.48 -17.71
N HIS A 130 15.31 -17.13 -18.40
CA HIS A 130 14.03 -16.76 -17.80
C HIS A 130 14.13 -15.62 -16.76
N GLY A 131 15.19 -14.82 -16.83
CA GLY A 131 15.40 -13.67 -15.96
C GLY A 131 14.40 -12.55 -16.21
N SER A 132 14.34 -11.60 -15.29
CA SER A 132 13.56 -10.38 -15.41
C SER A 132 14.31 -9.19 -14.81
N ALA A 133 13.92 -7.99 -15.17
CA ALA A 133 14.51 -6.75 -14.65
C ALA A 133 13.45 -5.87 -14.02
N VAL A 134 13.74 -5.33 -12.83
CA VAL A 134 12.85 -4.43 -12.07
C VAL A 134 13.58 -3.13 -11.78
N LEU A 135 13.02 -2.03 -12.25
CA LEU A 135 13.47 -0.67 -11.95
C LEU A 135 12.53 -0.05 -10.93
N ILE A 136 13.04 0.27 -9.74
CA ILE A 136 12.31 0.99 -8.70
C ILE A 136 12.84 2.42 -8.66
N ILE A 137 11.96 3.40 -8.74
CA ILE A 137 12.30 4.81 -8.64
C ILE A 137 11.57 5.42 -7.45
N ASP A 138 12.33 5.79 -6.42
CA ASP A 138 11.79 6.43 -5.22
C ASP A 138 11.63 7.94 -5.41
N GLU A 139 10.76 8.57 -4.63
CA GLU A 139 10.39 10.00 -4.71
C GLU A 139 10.00 10.43 -6.15
N ALA A 140 9.34 9.53 -6.88
CA ALA A 140 9.00 9.69 -8.31
C ALA A 140 8.15 10.93 -8.63
N GLN A 141 7.49 11.56 -7.64
CA GLN A 141 6.77 12.83 -7.81
C GLN A 141 7.70 14.02 -8.15
N HIS A 142 9.01 13.87 -7.99
CA HIS A 142 10.01 14.88 -8.34
C HIS A 142 10.67 14.66 -9.69
N LEU A 143 10.33 13.57 -10.40
CA LEU A 143 10.82 13.32 -11.74
C LEU A 143 10.31 14.41 -12.71
N SER A 144 11.20 14.87 -13.59
CA SER A 144 10.78 15.75 -14.67
C SER A 144 9.88 15.03 -15.67
N THR A 145 9.01 15.79 -16.34
CA THR A 145 8.16 15.27 -17.42
C THR A 145 8.97 14.54 -18.50
N GLN A 146 10.17 15.06 -18.82
CA GLN A 146 11.07 14.45 -19.80
C GLN A 146 11.56 13.07 -19.36
N VAL A 147 11.88 12.90 -18.07
CA VAL A 147 12.32 11.61 -17.51
C VAL A 147 11.14 10.64 -17.46
N LEU A 148 9.95 11.07 -17.02
CA LEU A 148 8.75 10.23 -17.02
C LEU A 148 8.39 9.76 -18.43
N GLU A 149 8.52 10.61 -19.43
CA GLU A 149 8.29 10.24 -20.82
C GLU A 149 9.35 9.23 -21.32
N GLN A 150 10.61 9.39 -20.92
CA GLN A 150 11.64 8.39 -21.25
C GLN A 150 11.39 7.05 -20.58
N ILE A 151 10.94 7.05 -19.33
CA ILE A 151 10.53 5.84 -18.60
C ILE A 151 9.39 5.15 -19.35
N ARG A 152 8.42 5.91 -19.86
CA ARG A 152 7.34 5.39 -20.69
C ARG A 152 7.88 4.73 -21.97
N ILE A 153 8.89 5.35 -22.61
CA ILE A 153 9.50 4.81 -23.85
C ILE A 153 10.24 3.50 -23.55
N ILE A 154 11.09 3.44 -22.52
CA ILE A 154 11.82 2.20 -22.17
C ILE A 154 10.91 1.07 -21.70
N SER A 155 9.72 1.37 -21.20
CA SER A 155 8.73 0.35 -20.85
C SER A 155 8.17 -0.40 -22.06
N ASN A 156 8.40 0.10 -23.30
CA ASN A 156 8.05 -0.57 -24.54
C ASN A 156 9.09 -1.64 -24.95
N LEU A 157 10.17 -1.77 -24.16
CA LEU A 157 11.13 -2.85 -24.36
C LEU A 157 10.47 -4.17 -23.92
N GLU A 158 9.81 -4.80 -24.89
CA GLU A 158 9.05 -6.04 -24.71
C GLU A 158 9.26 -6.97 -25.90
N THR A 159 8.97 -8.23 -25.70
CA THR A 159 8.86 -9.21 -26.76
C THR A 159 7.39 -9.50 -27.04
N ASN A 160 7.13 -10.35 -28.04
CA ASN A 160 5.75 -10.79 -28.32
C ASN A 160 5.11 -11.59 -27.16
N GLU A 161 5.93 -12.06 -26.20
CA GLU A 161 5.49 -12.96 -25.14
C GLU A 161 5.45 -12.28 -23.74
N SER A 162 6.33 -11.31 -23.48
CA SER A 162 6.44 -10.72 -22.13
C SER A 162 7.11 -9.36 -22.10
N LYS A 163 6.80 -8.58 -21.05
CA LYS A 163 7.57 -7.38 -20.68
C LYS A 163 8.96 -7.77 -20.19
N LEU A 164 9.99 -7.11 -20.74
CA LEU A 164 11.37 -7.34 -20.32
C LEU A 164 11.76 -6.54 -19.07
N LEU A 165 11.14 -5.36 -18.87
CA LEU A 165 11.40 -4.44 -17.78
C LEU A 165 10.10 -4.12 -17.05
N GLN A 166 10.09 -4.32 -15.73
CA GLN A 166 9.03 -3.86 -14.84
C GLN A 166 9.47 -2.57 -14.15
N ILE A 167 8.57 -1.61 -14.02
CA ILE A 167 8.87 -0.30 -13.45
C ILE A 167 7.94 -0.03 -12.27
N VAL A 168 8.55 0.24 -11.11
CA VAL A 168 7.85 0.58 -9.88
C VAL A 168 8.12 2.05 -9.57
N LEU A 169 7.10 2.89 -9.69
CA LEU A 169 7.16 4.29 -9.29
C LEU A 169 6.70 4.42 -7.86
N VAL A 170 7.59 4.89 -7.00
CA VAL A 170 7.34 5.06 -5.57
C VAL A 170 7.32 6.55 -5.24
N GLY A 171 6.30 7.01 -4.52
CA GLY A 171 6.21 8.44 -4.23
C GLY A 171 5.18 8.81 -3.20
N GLN A 172 5.05 10.11 -2.97
CA GLN A 172 4.00 10.66 -2.12
C GLN A 172 2.65 10.63 -2.84
N LEU A 173 1.57 10.90 -2.13
CA LEU A 173 0.21 10.89 -2.71
C LEU A 173 0.05 11.87 -3.87
N ASN A 174 0.83 12.96 -3.91
CA ASN A 174 0.84 13.91 -5.02
C ASN A 174 1.39 13.32 -6.33
N LEU A 175 2.11 12.19 -6.30
CA LEU A 175 2.51 11.45 -7.51
C LEU A 175 1.28 11.09 -8.36
N LEU A 176 0.16 10.75 -7.73
CA LEU A 176 -1.08 10.44 -8.44
C LEU A 176 -1.58 11.63 -9.27
N ASN A 177 -1.41 12.86 -8.76
CA ASN A 177 -1.78 14.08 -9.48
C ASN A 177 -0.83 14.33 -10.65
N VAL A 178 0.48 14.07 -10.47
CA VAL A 178 1.47 14.16 -11.55
C VAL A 178 1.13 13.20 -12.68
N LEU A 179 0.80 11.96 -12.35
CA LEU A 179 0.43 10.93 -13.34
C LEU A 179 -0.91 11.19 -14.02
N ALA A 180 -1.86 11.81 -13.32
CA ALA A 180 -3.17 12.18 -13.87
C ALA A 180 -3.13 13.41 -14.80
N ALA A 181 -2.00 14.13 -14.88
CA ALA A 181 -1.85 15.27 -15.78
C ALA A 181 -2.02 14.86 -17.26
N ALA A 182 -2.51 15.78 -18.08
CA ALA A 182 -2.82 15.49 -19.49
C ALA A 182 -1.62 14.94 -20.29
N GLU A 183 -0.43 15.47 -19.99
CA GLU A 183 0.84 15.05 -20.61
C GLU A 183 1.24 13.61 -20.23
N MET A 184 0.81 13.13 -19.05
CA MET A 184 1.15 11.81 -18.54
C MET A 184 0.08 10.75 -18.79
N ARG A 185 -1.02 11.09 -19.45
CA ARG A 185 -2.17 10.19 -19.69
C ARG A 185 -1.78 8.83 -20.26
N GLN A 186 -0.81 8.81 -21.18
CA GLN A 186 -0.33 7.54 -21.78
C GLN A 186 0.44 6.67 -20.80
N LEU A 187 1.17 7.27 -19.86
CA LEU A 187 1.83 6.56 -18.78
C LEU A 187 0.81 6.05 -17.77
N ASP A 188 -0.13 6.91 -17.38
CA ASP A 188 -1.18 6.60 -16.41
C ASP A 188 -2.03 5.38 -16.83
N GLN A 189 -2.36 5.27 -18.11
CA GLN A 189 -3.09 4.14 -18.69
C GLN A 189 -2.34 2.82 -18.69
N ARG A 190 -1.00 2.84 -18.49
CA ARG A 190 -0.16 1.63 -18.44
C ARG A 190 0.04 1.10 -17.02
N ILE A 191 -0.38 1.86 -16.02
CA ILE A 191 -0.25 1.45 -14.62
C ILE A 191 -1.29 0.37 -14.35
N SER A 192 -0.82 -0.85 -14.16
CA SER A 192 -1.65 -2.01 -13.88
C SER A 192 -2.01 -2.14 -12.39
N ILE A 193 -1.10 -1.72 -11.51
CA ILE A 193 -1.28 -1.85 -10.05
C ILE A 193 -0.95 -0.53 -9.36
N ARG A 194 -1.82 -0.17 -8.41
CA ARG A 194 -1.65 0.97 -7.51
C ARG A 194 -1.80 0.48 -6.07
N ALA A 195 -0.75 0.62 -5.29
CA ALA A 195 -0.74 0.32 -3.87
C ALA A 195 -0.53 1.61 -3.06
N THR A 196 -1.10 1.68 -1.87
CA THR A 196 -0.96 2.86 -1.00
C THR A 196 -0.67 2.44 0.43
N LEU A 197 0.45 2.91 0.97
CA LEU A 197 0.77 2.74 2.39
C LEU A 197 -0.01 3.76 3.21
N LYS A 198 -0.70 3.27 4.23
CA LYS A 198 -1.47 4.08 5.18
C LYS A 198 -0.67 4.29 6.46
N PRO A 199 -0.91 5.39 7.19
CA PRO A 199 -0.44 5.51 8.57
C PRO A 199 -0.95 4.36 9.43
N LEU A 200 -0.22 4.02 10.49
CA LEU A 200 -0.56 2.95 11.42
C LEU A 200 -1.81 3.31 12.24
N THR A 201 -2.67 2.33 12.46
CA THR A 201 -3.78 2.47 13.41
C THR A 201 -3.25 2.55 14.85
N ARG A 202 -4.13 2.85 15.81
CA ARG A 202 -3.74 2.90 17.23
C ARG A 202 -3.16 1.56 17.71
N GLU A 203 -3.78 0.47 17.34
CA GLU A 203 -3.37 -0.90 17.67
C GLU A 203 -2.04 -1.25 17.02
N GLU A 204 -1.87 -0.87 15.76
CA GLU A 204 -0.62 -1.09 15.01
C GLU A 204 0.54 -0.25 15.56
N VAL A 205 0.29 0.95 16.13
CA VAL A 205 1.33 1.76 16.80
C VAL A 205 1.92 1.02 17.98
N GLU A 206 1.11 0.37 18.80
CA GLU A 206 1.58 -0.44 19.92
C GLU A 206 2.44 -1.61 19.46
N ALA A 207 1.95 -2.37 18.47
CA ALA A 207 2.68 -3.49 17.91
C ALA A 207 3.97 -3.04 17.20
N TYR A 208 3.95 -1.90 16.52
CA TYR A 208 5.12 -1.28 15.90
C TYR A 208 6.20 -0.95 16.93
N ILE A 209 5.84 -0.27 18.00
CA ILE A 209 6.78 0.08 19.08
C ILE A 209 7.38 -1.19 19.71
N ALA A 210 6.54 -2.17 20.03
CA ALA A 210 6.98 -3.45 20.57
C ALA A 210 7.95 -4.19 19.64
N HIS A 211 7.65 -4.22 18.33
CA HIS A 211 8.51 -4.80 17.31
C HIS A 211 9.90 -4.12 17.27
N ARG A 212 9.93 -2.79 17.26
CA ARG A 212 11.17 -2.00 17.22
C ARG A 212 12.06 -2.28 18.46
N LEU A 213 11.45 -2.29 19.64
CA LEU A 213 12.15 -2.61 20.89
C LEU A 213 12.67 -4.05 20.90
N TRP A 214 11.91 -5.00 20.37
CA TRP A 214 12.32 -6.41 20.25
C TRP A 214 13.52 -6.58 19.29
N VAL A 215 13.49 -5.94 18.12
CA VAL A 215 14.61 -5.99 17.16
C VAL A 215 15.88 -5.37 17.76
N ALA A 216 15.74 -4.30 18.54
CA ALA A 216 16.88 -3.65 19.22
C ALA A 216 17.49 -4.50 20.36
N ARG A 217 16.84 -5.61 20.77
CA ARG A 217 17.32 -6.55 21.79
C ARG A 217 17.64 -5.87 23.12
N GLY A 218 16.69 -5.12 23.68
CA GLY A 218 16.82 -4.55 25.01
C GLY A 218 16.85 -5.61 26.11
N SER A 219 17.69 -5.44 27.11
CA SER A 219 17.74 -6.30 28.30
C SER A 219 16.72 -5.87 29.35
N THR A 220 16.36 -4.62 29.38
CA THR A 220 15.37 -4.04 30.32
C THR A 220 14.00 -4.00 29.66
N ALA A 221 12.98 -4.46 30.36
CA ALA A 221 11.61 -4.39 29.89
C ALA A 221 11.13 -2.92 29.86
N VAL A 222 11.35 -2.24 28.75
CA VAL A 222 10.77 -0.93 28.52
C VAL A 222 9.29 -1.09 28.22
N THR A 223 8.46 -0.35 28.93
CA THR A 223 7.01 -0.38 28.75
C THR A 223 6.46 1.01 28.56
N PHE A 224 5.49 1.13 27.68
CA PHE A 224 4.68 2.35 27.52
C PHE A 224 3.33 2.12 28.18
N GLU A 225 2.86 3.05 28.98
CA GLU A 225 1.50 2.98 29.51
C GLU A 225 0.48 3.05 28.37
N PRO A 226 -0.69 2.38 28.49
CA PRO A 226 -1.71 2.45 27.43
C PRO A 226 -2.10 3.89 27.05
N ALA A 227 -2.26 4.77 28.06
CA ALA A 227 -2.54 6.18 27.81
C ALA A 227 -1.36 6.93 27.14
N ALA A 228 -0.11 6.48 27.37
CA ALA A 228 1.04 7.04 26.67
C ALA A 228 1.02 6.63 25.17
N LEU A 229 0.65 5.38 24.86
CA LEU A 229 0.49 4.90 23.48
C LEU A 229 -0.65 5.64 22.76
N ASP A 230 -1.74 5.96 23.45
CA ASP A 230 -2.82 6.78 22.90
C ASP A 230 -2.32 8.18 22.51
N LEU A 231 -1.48 8.79 23.34
CA LEU A 231 -0.85 10.08 23.04
C LEU A 231 0.17 9.96 21.89
N VAL A 232 0.98 8.89 21.85
CA VAL A 232 1.89 8.66 20.72
C VAL A 232 1.10 8.65 19.41
N HIS A 233 0.03 7.86 19.33
CA HIS A 233 -0.82 7.85 18.13
C HIS A 233 -1.44 9.22 17.85
N ALA A 234 -1.96 9.91 18.85
CA ALA A 234 -2.61 11.21 18.70
C ALA A 234 -1.64 12.30 18.17
N TYR A 235 -0.39 12.35 18.68
CA TYR A 235 0.61 13.32 18.22
C TYR A 235 1.21 12.99 16.88
N THR A 236 1.30 11.70 16.51
CA THR A 236 2.00 11.25 15.31
C THR A 236 1.09 10.95 14.12
N GLY A 237 -0.22 10.83 14.38
CA GLY A 237 -1.19 10.38 13.38
C GLY A 237 -0.88 8.99 12.83
N GLY A 238 -0.14 8.16 13.57
CA GLY A 238 0.29 6.84 13.13
C GLY A 238 1.44 6.83 12.11
N VAL A 239 2.10 7.97 11.86
CA VAL A 239 3.21 8.05 10.89
C VAL A 239 4.50 7.50 11.51
N PRO A 240 5.08 6.39 10.99
CA PRO A 240 6.24 5.70 11.56
C PRO A 240 7.45 6.61 11.84
N ARG A 241 7.76 7.53 10.93
CA ARG A 241 8.87 8.48 11.11
C ARG A 241 8.68 9.37 12.33
N ILE A 242 7.45 9.85 12.55
CA ILE A 242 7.15 10.74 13.69
C ILE A 242 7.09 9.91 14.97
N ILE A 243 6.55 8.68 14.92
CA ILE A 243 6.58 7.74 16.05
C ILE A 243 8.02 7.49 16.50
N ASN A 244 8.94 7.26 15.56
CA ASN A 244 10.36 7.05 15.89
C ASN A 244 10.95 8.26 16.61
N LEU A 245 10.75 9.48 16.08
CA LEU A 245 11.24 10.71 16.71
C LEU A 245 10.71 10.88 18.13
N LEU A 246 9.39 10.66 18.31
CA LEU A 246 8.74 10.84 19.61
C LEU A 246 9.19 9.78 20.62
N CYS A 247 9.23 8.51 20.21
CA CYS A 247 9.67 7.42 21.08
C CYS A 247 11.15 7.49 21.43
N ASP A 248 12.02 7.88 20.50
CA ASP A 248 13.45 8.10 20.75
C ASP A 248 13.66 9.19 21.82
N ARG A 249 12.98 10.32 21.67
CA ARG A 249 13.03 11.41 22.64
C ARG A 249 12.51 10.98 24.00
N SER A 250 11.41 10.23 24.04
CA SER A 250 10.83 9.72 25.28
C SER A 250 11.74 8.72 25.99
N LEU A 251 12.43 7.83 25.26
CA LEU A 251 13.45 6.93 25.81
C LEU A 251 14.65 7.70 26.38
N MET A 252 15.12 8.74 25.70
CA MET A 252 16.20 9.57 26.21
C MET A 252 15.84 10.21 27.57
N GLN A 253 14.62 10.73 27.68
CA GLN A 253 14.10 11.30 28.91
C GLN A 253 13.94 10.26 30.01
N GLY A 254 13.35 9.09 29.70
CA GLY A 254 13.20 7.97 30.63
C GLY A 254 14.54 7.48 31.21
N ALA A 255 15.58 7.41 30.36
CA ALA A 255 16.92 7.06 30.81
C ALA A 255 17.54 8.10 31.76
N GLN A 256 17.32 9.40 31.50
CA GLN A 256 17.76 10.48 32.39
C GLN A 256 17.08 10.40 33.77
N MET A 257 15.78 10.08 33.77
CA MET A 257 14.98 9.91 34.99
C MET A 257 15.18 8.52 35.65
N ARG A 258 15.93 7.63 35.01
CA ARG A 258 16.15 6.24 35.43
C ARG A 258 14.86 5.42 35.61
N VAL A 259 13.92 5.59 34.70
CA VAL A 259 12.66 4.85 34.64
C VAL A 259 12.57 3.98 33.40
N SER A 260 11.97 2.80 33.54
CA SER A 260 11.69 1.88 32.43
C SER A 260 10.25 1.91 31.94
N ARG A 261 9.37 2.60 32.65
CA ARG A 261 7.97 2.77 32.35
C ARG A 261 7.71 4.20 31.88
N LEU A 262 7.31 4.34 30.61
CA LEU A 262 7.05 5.64 29.99
C LEU A 262 5.59 6.04 30.20
N THR A 263 5.38 7.21 30.80
CA THR A 263 4.07 7.74 31.18
C THR A 263 3.55 8.75 30.17
N PRO A 264 2.25 9.08 30.18
CA PRO A 264 1.66 10.13 29.34
C PRO A 264 2.39 11.48 29.46
N ALA A 265 2.75 11.91 30.67
CA ALA A 265 3.44 13.17 30.88
C ALA A 265 4.81 13.24 30.16
N MET A 266 5.54 12.13 30.10
CA MET A 266 6.82 12.05 29.37
C MET A 266 6.60 12.15 27.86
N ILE A 267 5.53 11.57 27.33
CA ILE A 267 5.18 11.70 25.91
C ILE A 267 4.82 13.14 25.56
N GLU A 268 4.02 13.83 26.41
CA GLU A 268 3.65 15.23 26.22
C GLU A 268 4.89 16.15 26.24
N GLU A 269 5.81 15.96 27.18
CA GLU A 269 7.05 16.73 27.26
C GLU A 269 7.96 16.47 26.05
N ALA A 270 8.13 15.20 25.65
CA ALA A 270 8.87 14.82 24.45
C ALA A 270 8.23 15.45 23.20
N ALA A 271 6.93 15.39 23.05
CA ALA A 271 6.19 16.00 21.95
C ALA A 271 6.37 17.51 21.92
N GLY A 272 6.28 18.17 23.08
CA GLY A 272 6.55 19.61 23.22
C GLY A 272 7.96 19.99 22.77
N SER A 273 8.99 19.21 23.15
CA SER A 273 10.38 19.43 22.72
C SER A 273 10.61 19.29 21.20
N LEU A 274 9.76 18.50 20.53
CA LEU A 274 9.77 18.30 19.09
C LEU A 274 8.85 19.27 18.33
N GLY A 275 8.12 20.14 19.05
CA GLY A 275 7.16 21.06 18.46
C GLY A 275 5.91 20.37 17.89
N LEU A 276 5.66 19.12 18.28
CA LEU A 276 4.47 18.38 17.87
C LEU A 276 3.24 18.97 18.58
N LYS A 277 2.17 19.15 17.81
CA LYS A 277 0.89 19.61 18.32
C LYS A 277 -0.14 18.51 18.14
N LEU A 278 -0.98 18.30 19.13
CA LEU A 278 -2.18 17.49 18.91
C LEU A 278 -2.94 18.09 17.74
N PRO A 279 -3.39 17.26 16.77
CA PRO A 279 -4.32 17.76 15.78
C PRO A 279 -5.42 18.44 16.56
N VAL A 280 -5.73 19.69 16.20
CA VAL A 280 -6.93 20.36 16.72
C VAL A 280 -8.06 19.44 16.26
N THR A 281 -8.40 18.47 17.10
CA THR A 281 -9.66 17.76 16.96
C THR A 281 -10.65 18.89 17.01
N GLY A 282 -11.10 19.31 15.84
CA GLY A 282 -12.32 20.08 15.79
C GLY A 282 -13.22 19.25 16.70
N ARG A 283 -13.54 19.79 17.90
CA ARG A 283 -14.55 19.19 18.77
C ARG A 283 -15.55 18.62 17.80
N PRO A 284 -15.83 17.30 17.80
CA PRO A 284 -16.93 16.84 17.00
C PRO A 284 -17.99 17.83 17.34
N LYS A 285 -18.42 18.65 16.36
CA LYS A 285 -19.55 19.53 16.58
C LYS A 285 -20.56 18.56 17.18
N ARG A 286 -20.65 18.55 18.49
CA ARG A 286 -21.75 17.89 19.18
C ARG A 286 -22.90 18.36 18.33
N ARG A 287 -23.40 17.48 17.51
CA ARG A 287 -24.68 17.64 16.88
C ARG A 287 -25.60 17.87 18.07
N ALA A 288 -25.71 19.15 18.43
CA ALA A 288 -26.72 19.67 19.35
C ALA A 288 -28.03 19.58 18.57
N SER A 289 -28.40 18.40 18.10
CA SER A 289 -29.58 18.19 17.29
C SER A 289 -30.41 16.97 17.70
N ASP A 290 -29.93 16.14 18.61
CA ASP A 290 -30.76 14.97 18.95
C ASP A 290 -31.65 15.15 20.16
N ALA A 291 -31.45 16.21 20.97
CA ALA A 291 -32.39 16.51 22.07
C ALA A 291 -33.62 17.31 21.61
N ALA A 292 -33.52 18.11 20.52
CA ALA A 292 -34.66 18.83 19.97
C ALA A 292 -35.50 17.99 18.97
N GLY A 293 -34.92 16.90 18.42
CA GLY A 293 -35.60 15.99 17.49
C GLY A 293 -36.55 15.01 18.18
N GLN A 294 -36.20 14.51 19.36
CA GLN A 294 -37.03 13.50 20.04
C GLN A 294 -38.38 14.06 20.54
N GLY A 295 -38.46 15.36 20.85
CA GLY A 295 -39.74 16.00 21.18
C GLY A 295 -40.69 16.13 19.99
N ARG A 296 -40.16 16.44 18.81
CA ARG A 296 -40.99 16.63 17.61
C ARG A 296 -41.49 15.30 17.01
N TRP A 297 -40.75 14.24 17.15
CA TRP A 297 -41.19 12.88 16.68
C TRP A 297 -42.29 12.33 17.60
N ARG A 298 -42.21 12.57 18.90
CA ARG A 298 -43.27 12.17 19.84
C ARG A 298 -44.57 12.93 19.59
N VAL A 299 -44.48 14.22 19.29
CA VAL A 299 -45.67 15.01 18.93
C VAL A 299 -46.23 14.61 17.57
N ALA A 300 -45.38 14.32 16.59
CA ALA A 300 -45.80 13.83 15.29
C ALA A 300 -46.41 12.42 15.36
N ALA A 301 -45.87 11.53 16.19
CA ALA A 301 -46.41 10.19 16.42
C ALA A 301 -47.77 10.24 17.14
N LEU A 302 -47.94 11.13 18.14
CA LEU A 302 -49.22 11.35 18.81
C LEU A 302 -50.27 11.95 17.86
N ALA A 303 -49.91 12.90 17.02
CA ALA A 303 -50.79 13.43 15.98
C ALA A 303 -51.20 12.37 14.95
N ALA A 304 -50.29 11.50 14.52
CA ALA A 304 -50.59 10.40 13.61
C ALA A 304 -51.56 9.37 14.24
N VAL A 305 -51.42 9.06 15.52
CA VAL A 305 -52.32 8.16 16.25
C VAL A 305 -53.72 8.80 16.38
N VAL A 306 -53.81 10.09 16.68
CA VAL A 306 -55.11 10.78 16.76
C VAL A 306 -55.78 10.81 15.38
N VAL A 307 -55.06 11.08 14.30
CA VAL A 307 -55.63 11.06 12.95
C VAL A 307 -56.09 9.64 12.57
N ALA A 308 -55.31 8.59 12.91
CA ALA A 308 -55.72 7.19 12.67
C ALA A 308 -56.97 6.80 13.43
N LEU A 309 -57.09 7.26 14.69
CA LEU A 309 -58.32 7.02 15.50
C LEU A 309 -59.55 7.77 14.95
N LEU A 310 -59.37 8.98 14.42
CA LEU A 310 -60.46 9.77 13.78
C LEU A 310 -60.89 9.11 12.44
N VAL A 311 -59.96 8.54 11.67
CA VAL A 311 -60.29 7.80 10.43
C VAL A 311 -61.00 6.50 10.76
N VAL A 312 -60.60 5.77 11.77
CA VAL A 312 -61.30 4.55 12.25
C VAL A 312 -62.70 4.87 12.75
N ALA A 313 -62.86 5.95 13.55
CA ALA A 313 -64.17 6.40 14.00
C ALA A 313 -65.05 6.87 12.82
N GLY A 314 -64.48 7.55 11.83
CA GLY A 314 -65.19 7.96 10.61
C GLY A 314 -65.71 6.76 9.78
N LEU A 315 -64.91 5.71 9.72
CA LEU A 315 -65.30 4.46 9.03
C LEU A 315 -66.41 3.72 9.75
N TRP A 316 -66.53 3.86 11.08
CA TRP A 316 -67.64 3.24 11.85
C TRP A 316 -68.95 3.98 11.70
N PHE A 317 -68.95 5.25 11.31
CA PHE A 317 -70.13 6.08 11.10
C PHE A 317 -70.56 6.24 9.65
N THR A 318 -69.83 5.66 8.67
CA THR A 318 -70.24 5.66 7.27
C THR A 318 -70.93 4.31 6.95
N PRO A 319 -72.19 4.31 6.49
CA PRO A 319 -72.84 3.06 6.04
C PRO A 319 -72.09 2.52 4.82
N VAL A 320 -71.77 1.22 4.91
CA VAL A 320 -70.93 0.45 3.98
C VAL A 320 -71.49 0.37 2.55
N ASP A 321 -72.71 0.80 2.33
CA ASP A 321 -73.46 0.58 1.05
C ASP A 321 -73.08 1.58 -0.10
N ARG A 322 -72.08 2.46 0.11
CA ARG A 322 -71.67 3.45 -0.94
C ARG A 322 -70.25 3.26 -1.48
N LEU A 323 -69.56 2.19 -1.15
CA LEU A 323 -68.12 2.00 -1.58
C LEU A 323 -67.90 0.87 -2.59
N ILE A 324 -68.93 0.29 -3.18
CA ILE A 324 -68.81 -0.88 -4.11
C ILE A 324 -69.29 -0.49 -5.54
N GLU A 325 -69.06 0.68 -6.00
CA GLU A 325 -69.19 1.02 -7.43
C GLU A 325 -68.09 2.00 -7.86
N ALA A 326 -66.89 1.46 -8.05
CA ALA A 326 -65.88 2.09 -8.85
C ALA A 326 -65.31 1.08 -9.84
N ASP A 327 -65.70 1.21 -11.09
CA ASP A 327 -65.17 0.50 -12.24
C ASP A 327 -63.63 0.56 -12.25
N LEU A 328 -62.96 -0.56 -12.03
CA LEU A 328 -61.53 -0.70 -12.26
C LEU A 328 -61.30 -1.04 -13.73
N PRO A 329 -60.48 -0.23 -14.46
CA PRO A 329 -60.07 -0.57 -15.81
C PRO A 329 -59.24 -1.86 -15.84
N PRO A 330 -59.34 -2.70 -16.93
CA PRO A 330 -58.60 -3.96 -17.01
C PRO A 330 -57.09 -3.71 -17.09
N LEU A 331 -56.35 -4.53 -16.33
CA LEU A 331 -54.87 -4.54 -16.33
C LEU A 331 -54.32 -4.93 -17.72
N PRO A 332 -53.30 -4.20 -18.23
CA PRO A 332 -52.68 -4.58 -19.50
C PRO A 332 -51.92 -5.92 -19.35
N ALA A 333 -52.07 -6.76 -20.40
CA ALA A 333 -51.43 -8.05 -20.50
C ALA A 333 -49.87 -7.91 -20.47
N ALA A 334 -49.22 -8.72 -19.64
CA ALA A 334 -47.76 -8.77 -19.56
C ALA A 334 -47.14 -9.23 -20.88
N PRO A 335 -46.07 -8.55 -21.38
CA PRO A 335 -45.38 -9.01 -22.57
C PRO A 335 -44.68 -10.35 -22.32
N ALA A 336 -44.86 -11.31 -23.21
CA ALA A 336 -44.19 -12.59 -23.20
C ALA A 336 -42.68 -12.43 -23.34
N TYR A 337 -41.94 -12.79 -22.30
CA TYR A 337 -40.50 -12.85 -22.31
C TYR A 337 -40.03 -14.07 -23.10
N GLN A 338 -39.58 -13.88 -24.35
CA GLN A 338 -38.89 -14.91 -25.12
C GLN A 338 -37.44 -14.98 -24.67
N SER A 339 -37.13 -16.04 -23.91
CA SER A 339 -35.77 -16.44 -23.58
C SER A 339 -35.01 -16.88 -24.83
N ARG A 340 -34.02 -16.09 -25.26
CA ARG A 340 -33.08 -16.42 -26.34
C ARG A 340 -31.78 -17.02 -25.81
N TYR A 341 -31.80 -18.00 -24.95
CA TYR A 341 -30.62 -18.85 -24.69
C TYR A 341 -31.05 -20.23 -24.28
N ALA A 342 -31.32 -21.09 -25.28
CA ALA A 342 -31.35 -22.53 -25.12
C ALA A 342 -29.94 -23.07 -25.32
N PHE A 343 -29.18 -23.31 -24.25
CA PHE A 343 -28.02 -24.19 -24.31
C PHE A 343 -28.43 -25.59 -23.87
N GLY A 344 -28.54 -26.47 -24.86
CA GLY A 344 -28.67 -27.92 -24.63
C GLY A 344 -27.34 -28.49 -24.09
N PRO A 345 -27.39 -29.58 -23.31
CA PRO A 345 -26.17 -30.19 -22.76
C PRO A 345 -25.41 -30.91 -23.87
N LYS A 346 -24.19 -30.44 -24.20
CA LYS A 346 -23.24 -31.21 -24.99
C LYS A 346 -22.55 -32.24 -24.09
N ALA A 347 -22.75 -33.51 -24.45
CA ALA A 347 -22.06 -34.65 -23.87
C ALA A 347 -20.54 -34.50 -24.03
N ILE A 348 -19.79 -34.65 -22.91
CA ILE A 348 -18.35 -34.77 -22.90
C ILE A 348 -17.99 -36.23 -23.17
N PRO A 349 -17.16 -36.55 -24.18
CA PRO A 349 -16.63 -37.88 -24.34
C PRO A 349 -15.59 -38.19 -23.25
N ARG A 350 -15.76 -39.29 -22.55
CA ARG A 350 -14.74 -39.91 -21.70
C ARG A 350 -13.56 -40.32 -22.57
N THR A 351 -12.38 -39.75 -22.27
CA THR A 351 -11.12 -40.28 -22.77
C THR A 351 -10.30 -40.78 -21.59
N ASP A 352 -9.80 -41.96 -21.77
CA ASP A 352 -9.18 -42.85 -20.82
C ASP A 352 -8.05 -42.25 -19.97
N LEU A 353 -8.05 -42.70 -18.73
CA LEU A 353 -6.96 -42.60 -17.74
C LEU A 353 -5.72 -43.33 -18.28
N LEU A 354 -4.70 -42.58 -18.64
CA LEU A 354 -3.33 -43.09 -18.74
C LEU A 354 -2.62 -42.74 -17.42
N MET A 355 -2.31 -43.79 -16.66
CA MET A 355 -1.46 -43.71 -15.46
C MET A 355 -0.03 -43.27 -15.83
N PRO A 356 0.62 -42.42 -15.01
CA PRO A 356 2.04 -42.13 -15.19
C PRO A 356 2.92 -43.33 -14.79
N PRO A 357 4.07 -43.52 -15.41
CA PRO A 357 4.98 -44.62 -15.10
C PRO A 357 5.64 -44.47 -13.73
N ALA A 358 5.85 -45.62 -13.09
CA ALA A 358 6.45 -45.74 -11.75
C ALA A 358 7.88 -45.20 -11.68
N VAL A 359 8.17 -44.43 -10.63
CA VAL A 359 9.51 -43.94 -10.27
C VAL A 359 10.32 -45.12 -9.72
N PRO A 360 11.56 -45.39 -10.21
CA PRO A 360 12.43 -46.42 -9.62
C PRO A 360 12.94 -46.04 -8.25
N ALA A 361 12.97 -47.01 -7.33
CA ALA A 361 13.44 -46.88 -5.95
C ALA A 361 14.96 -46.57 -5.87
N PRO A 362 15.42 -45.83 -4.85
CA PRO A 362 16.83 -45.56 -4.65
C PRO A 362 17.60 -46.81 -4.18
N PRO A 363 18.90 -46.96 -4.51
CA PRO A 363 19.69 -48.10 -4.09
C PRO A 363 20.00 -48.06 -2.59
N SER A 364 19.97 -49.24 -1.96
CA SER A 364 20.34 -49.46 -0.54
C SER A 364 21.80 -49.13 -0.25
N PRO A 365 22.13 -48.65 0.94
CA PRO A 365 23.54 -48.41 1.34
C PRO A 365 24.27 -49.72 1.56
N ALA A 366 25.48 -49.81 1.00
CA ALA A 366 26.40 -50.90 1.31
C ALA A 366 26.99 -50.70 2.69
N ASN A 367 27.01 -51.76 3.48
CA ASN A 367 27.69 -51.96 4.75
C ASN A 367 28.97 -52.80 4.52
N PRO A 368 29.89 -52.77 5.47
CA PRO A 368 30.94 -51.82 5.85
C PRO A 368 32.25 -51.99 5.12
#